data_f88c16c888055d8714809885897b9200
#
_entry.id   f88c16c888055d8714809885897b9200
#
_cell.length_a   1.000
_cell.length_b   1.000
_cell.length_c   1.000
_cell.angle_alpha   90.00
_cell.angle_beta   90.00
_cell.angle_gamma   90.00
#
_symmetry.space_group_name_H-M   'P 1'
#
loop_
_entity.id
_entity.type
_entity.pdbx_description
1 polymer ?
#
loop_
_entity_poly.entity_id
_entity_poly.type
_entity_poly.pdbx_seq_one_letter_code
_entity_poly.pdbx_strand_id
1 'polypeptide(L)'
;MAYTIEQKPNQLAGANSPMVFVLKDTSNTGDPKYRYIAQVYISTTDASTWVEKAKIKIHKNSQDVGIVDVHKIVRSYLETQEKNVGNQEAIAGSIHSIGISDTSNSYSQNTNQVVGVKLVGGYEKASSATAAPVETLNQANTIIYSIPATTPYTDTGTNVGGLDIDGTNNPLTNYIPSGATKKFLTNSPRVQFVRGGNTASENIDELTIAFINDGLITDGDSIVKIAIEYYNKTGGQIGATKYFTNDVASGGKATADDVKNSLLYFGCGTYNLEAQVDEPDNQPSEFTDWAYYVIYGADGSGNQETDKYYFYRYGSGATVDDRHQSCSRYDNVRLAWRNRLGAWDYINFRGKSTESVAITRSDSASVSGTWNSATFTYDNSDRGKKTLYTEATRKLTINSDWLNDDEGAWLEELFTSTNVHILGDSNIVYPVVITDKAYTKKTSVNNKVKIQYTINLEYANKVRTNS
;
A
#
# COMPACT_ATOMS: atom_id res chain seq x y z
N MET A 1 -25.42 -34.18 3.90
CA MET A 1 -24.06 -33.88 3.44
C MET A 1 -23.18 -33.86 4.66
N ALA A 2 -22.13 -34.63 4.65
CA ALA A 2 -21.37 -34.89 5.85
C ALA A 2 -20.26 -33.86 6.10
N TYR A 3 -19.70 -33.23 5.06
CA TYR A 3 -18.54 -32.35 5.15
C TYR A 3 -18.86 -30.95 4.58
N THR A 4 -18.54 -29.89 5.36
CA THR A 4 -18.83 -28.49 4.98
C THR A 4 -17.68 -27.57 5.39
N ILE A 5 -17.59 -26.42 4.74
CA ILE A 5 -16.84 -25.27 5.21
C ILE A 5 -17.85 -24.35 5.91
N GLU A 6 -17.90 -24.44 7.24
CA GLU A 6 -18.88 -23.70 8.06
C GLU A 6 -18.62 -22.21 8.11
N GLN A 7 -17.32 -21.82 8.09
CA GLN A 7 -16.92 -20.43 8.11
C GLN A 7 -15.72 -20.24 7.18
N LYS A 8 -15.70 -19.13 6.52
CA LYS A 8 -14.60 -18.68 5.66
C LYS A 8 -14.44 -17.17 5.82
N PRO A 9 -13.27 -16.60 5.45
CA PRO A 9 -13.14 -15.18 5.26
C PRO A 9 -14.13 -14.67 4.19
N ASN A 10 -14.43 -13.39 4.20
CA ASN A 10 -15.21 -12.77 3.14
C ASN A 10 -14.53 -12.94 1.78
N GLN A 11 -15.25 -12.63 0.72
CA GLN A 11 -14.77 -12.86 -0.65
C GLN A 11 -13.46 -12.12 -0.95
N LEU A 12 -13.24 -10.95 -0.34
CA LEU A 12 -11.94 -10.25 -0.33
C LEU A 12 -11.37 -10.25 1.09
N ALA A 13 -10.14 -10.71 1.25
CA ALA A 13 -9.47 -10.82 2.55
C ALA A 13 -8.10 -10.12 2.54
N GLY A 14 -7.74 -9.50 3.67
CA GLY A 14 -6.41 -8.93 3.87
C GLY A 14 -5.39 -9.99 4.27
N ALA A 15 -4.32 -10.16 3.49
CA ALA A 15 -3.31 -11.17 3.76
C ALA A 15 -2.44 -10.90 5.01
N ASN A 16 -2.49 -9.69 5.55
CA ASN A 16 -1.78 -9.34 6.79
C ASN A 16 -2.62 -9.60 8.06
N SER A 17 -3.83 -10.11 7.89
CA SER A 17 -4.75 -10.47 8.98
C SER A 17 -5.08 -11.96 8.93
N PRO A 18 -5.51 -12.56 10.05
CA PRO A 18 -5.89 -13.97 10.06
C PRO A 18 -6.96 -14.30 9.03
N MET A 19 -6.72 -15.32 8.21
CA MET A 19 -7.63 -15.86 7.20
C MET A 19 -8.11 -17.24 7.64
N VAL A 20 -9.14 -17.25 8.49
CA VAL A 20 -9.58 -18.45 9.20
C VAL A 20 -10.70 -19.14 8.45
N PHE A 21 -10.51 -20.45 8.22
CA PHE A 21 -11.54 -21.37 7.72
C PHE A 21 -11.89 -22.38 8.80
N VAL A 22 -13.17 -22.68 8.92
CA VAL A 22 -13.70 -23.70 9.83
C VAL A 22 -14.29 -24.84 9.03
N LEU A 23 -13.74 -26.01 9.19
CA LEU A 23 -14.12 -27.24 8.52
C LEU A 23 -14.94 -28.11 9.48
N LYS A 24 -16.04 -28.68 9.00
CA LYS A 24 -16.92 -29.55 9.80
C LYS A 24 -17.32 -30.77 9.01
N ASP A 25 -17.27 -31.92 9.70
CA ASP A 25 -17.75 -33.20 9.20
C ASP A 25 -18.66 -33.82 10.26
N THR A 26 -19.91 -34.07 9.92
CA THR A 26 -20.88 -34.63 10.86
C THR A 26 -20.95 -36.16 10.85
N SER A 27 -20.21 -36.79 9.94
CA SER A 27 -20.33 -38.26 9.74
C SER A 27 -19.11 -39.06 10.17
N ASN A 28 -17.91 -38.50 10.09
CA ASN A 28 -16.67 -39.29 10.21
C ASN A 28 -15.81 -38.92 11.43
N THR A 29 -16.17 -37.88 12.18
CA THR A 29 -15.35 -37.38 13.31
C THR A 29 -15.15 -38.38 14.44
N GLY A 30 -16.01 -39.38 14.53
CA GLY A 30 -15.87 -40.49 15.48
C GLY A 30 -14.89 -41.61 15.05
N ASP A 31 -14.44 -41.60 13.80
CA ASP A 31 -13.58 -42.65 13.27
C ASP A 31 -12.14 -42.55 13.82
N PRO A 32 -11.44 -43.69 13.94
CA PRO A 32 -10.07 -43.71 14.42
C PRO A 32 -9.12 -42.87 13.59
N LYS A 33 -8.22 -42.15 14.26
CA LYS A 33 -7.19 -41.28 13.63
C LYS A 33 -7.76 -40.21 12.71
N TYR A 34 -9.00 -39.76 12.93
CA TYR A 34 -9.63 -38.73 12.16
C TYR A 34 -8.87 -37.41 12.25
N ARG A 35 -8.59 -36.80 11.09
CA ARG A 35 -8.05 -35.44 10.94
C ARG A 35 -8.70 -34.77 9.75
N TYR A 36 -8.90 -33.48 9.87
CA TYR A 36 -9.24 -32.61 8.71
C TYR A 36 -8.02 -32.41 7.84
N ILE A 37 -8.26 -32.23 6.53
CA ILE A 37 -7.24 -31.85 5.55
C ILE A 37 -7.72 -30.57 4.90
N ALA A 38 -6.84 -29.56 4.88
CA ALA A 38 -7.02 -28.34 4.12
C ALA A 38 -5.92 -28.23 3.06
N GLN A 39 -6.31 -28.27 1.79
CA GLN A 39 -5.41 -28.02 0.68
C GLN A 39 -5.60 -26.56 0.24
N VAL A 40 -4.52 -25.81 0.20
CA VAL A 40 -4.50 -24.40 -0.17
C VAL A 40 -3.92 -24.26 -1.58
N TYR A 41 -4.73 -23.76 -2.49
CA TYR A 41 -4.35 -23.46 -3.86
C TYR A 41 -4.30 -21.96 -4.04
N ILE A 42 -3.30 -21.47 -4.77
CA ILE A 42 -3.13 -20.08 -5.11
C ILE A 42 -3.19 -19.92 -6.62
N SER A 43 -3.86 -18.87 -7.07
CA SER A 43 -3.83 -18.37 -8.42
C SER A 43 -3.36 -16.91 -8.39
N THR A 44 -2.32 -16.61 -9.17
CA THR A 44 -1.81 -15.24 -9.36
C THR A 44 -2.34 -14.60 -10.63
N THR A 45 -3.16 -15.31 -11.36
CA THR A 45 -3.85 -14.85 -12.57
C THR A 45 -5.35 -14.80 -12.33
N ASP A 46 -6.14 -14.83 -13.33
CA ASP A 46 -7.61 -14.75 -13.41
C ASP A 46 -8.41 -15.78 -12.56
N ALA A 47 -7.78 -16.47 -11.64
CA ALA A 47 -8.34 -17.61 -10.88
C ALA A 47 -8.73 -18.82 -11.76
N SER A 48 -8.17 -18.92 -12.96
CA SER A 48 -8.35 -20.08 -13.85
C SER A 48 -7.31 -21.18 -13.59
N THR A 49 -6.08 -20.79 -13.28
CA THR A 49 -4.97 -21.73 -13.01
C THR A 49 -4.65 -21.81 -11.55
N TRP A 50 -4.94 -22.96 -10.94
CA TRP A 50 -4.76 -23.21 -9.50
C TRP A 50 -3.57 -24.09 -9.23
N VAL A 51 -2.65 -23.61 -8.37
CA VAL A 51 -1.48 -24.37 -7.95
C VAL A 51 -1.57 -24.66 -6.46
N GLU A 52 -1.53 -25.97 -6.08
CA GLU A 52 -1.46 -26.37 -4.68
C GLU A 52 -0.15 -25.86 -4.06
N LYS A 53 -0.27 -25.12 -2.98
CA LYS A 53 0.86 -24.52 -2.24
C LYS A 53 1.07 -25.14 -0.88
N ALA A 54 0.00 -25.64 -0.28
CA ALA A 54 0.09 -26.30 1.01
C ALA A 54 -1.01 -27.33 1.22
N LYS A 55 -0.69 -28.37 1.98
CA LYS A 55 -1.62 -29.36 2.50
C LYS A 55 -1.45 -29.44 4.01
N ILE A 56 -2.48 -29.08 4.75
CA ILE A 56 -2.45 -28.94 6.20
C ILE A 56 -3.37 -30.00 6.81
N LYS A 57 -2.85 -30.80 7.75
CA LYS A 57 -3.62 -31.77 8.53
C LYS A 57 -3.94 -31.17 9.90
N ILE A 58 -5.21 -31.18 10.26
CA ILE A 58 -5.72 -30.47 11.43
C ILE A 58 -6.45 -31.46 12.33
N HIS A 59 -6.12 -31.44 13.61
CA HIS A 59 -6.89 -32.19 14.60
C HIS A 59 -8.24 -31.50 14.84
N LYS A 60 -9.28 -32.26 15.04
CA LYS A 60 -10.57 -31.78 15.50
C LYS A 60 -10.45 -31.18 16.90
N ASN A 61 -11.17 -30.10 17.15
CA ASN A 61 -11.30 -29.53 18.49
C ASN A 61 -12.45 -30.23 19.28
N SER A 62 -12.75 -29.71 20.48
CA SER A 62 -13.83 -30.24 21.34
C SER A 62 -15.24 -30.12 20.76
N GLN A 63 -15.40 -29.30 19.69
CA GLN A 63 -16.66 -29.13 18.97
C GLN A 63 -16.70 -29.93 17.66
N ASP A 64 -15.77 -30.85 17.46
CA ASP A 64 -15.61 -31.66 16.26
C ASP A 64 -15.38 -30.85 14.98
N VAL A 65 -14.80 -29.66 15.05
CA VAL A 65 -14.41 -28.88 13.91
C VAL A 65 -12.90 -28.72 13.77
N GLY A 66 -12.44 -28.54 12.53
CA GLY A 66 -11.06 -28.20 12.21
C GLY A 66 -10.94 -26.71 11.89
N ILE A 67 -10.02 -26.02 12.55
CA ILE A 67 -9.79 -24.58 12.34
C ILE A 67 -8.41 -24.40 11.71
N VAL A 68 -8.35 -23.70 10.58
CA VAL A 68 -7.11 -23.40 9.88
C VAL A 68 -7.02 -21.93 9.51
N ASP A 69 -5.87 -21.35 9.76
CA ASP A 69 -5.50 -20.01 9.33
C ASP A 69 -4.43 -20.10 8.24
N VAL A 70 -4.73 -19.53 7.07
CA VAL A 70 -3.86 -19.66 5.88
C VAL A 70 -3.16 -18.35 5.51
N HIS A 71 -3.33 -17.26 6.29
CA HIS A 71 -2.82 -15.93 5.93
C HIS A 71 -1.31 -15.92 5.65
N LYS A 72 -0.50 -16.64 6.44
CA LYS A 72 0.95 -16.69 6.26
C LYS A 72 1.37 -17.33 4.94
N ILE A 73 0.60 -18.32 4.47
CA ILE A 73 0.83 -18.96 3.18
C ILE A 73 0.48 -17.95 2.07
N VAL A 74 -0.71 -17.36 2.15
CA VAL A 74 -1.18 -16.42 1.13
C VAL A 74 -0.27 -15.21 1.02
N ARG A 75 0.15 -14.64 2.16
CA ARG A 75 1.03 -13.48 2.21
C ARG A 75 2.35 -13.71 1.47
N SER A 76 2.89 -14.93 1.45
CA SER A 76 4.15 -15.22 0.75
C SER A 76 4.03 -15.19 -0.79
N TYR A 77 2.83 -15.12 -1.32
CA TYR A 77 2.55 -15.01 -2.76
C TYR A 77 2.00 -13.65 -3.18
N LEU A 78 1.79 -12.74 -2.24
CA LEU A 78 1.42 -11.36 -2.50
C LEU A 78 2.67 -10.51 -2.56
N GLU A 79 2.98 -10.02 -3.73
CA GLU A 79 4.05 -9.05 -3.92
C GLU A 79 3.56 -7.65 -3.55
N THR A 80 4.42 -6.89 -2.89
CA THR A 80 4.16 -5.49 -2.63
C THR A 80 4.64 -4.68 -3.81
N GLN A 81 3.73 -3.95 -4.45
CA GLN A 81 4.08 -3.14 -5.60
C GLN A 81 4.83 -1.88 -5.18
N GLU A 82 6.13 -1.88 -5.39
CA GLU A 82 7.01 -0.73 -5.18
C GLU A 82 7.51 -0.14 -6.51
N LYS A 83 7.41 -0.93 -7.58
CA LYS A 83 7.82 -0.54 -8.92
C LYS A 83 6.62 -0.48 -9.86
N ASN A 84 6.58 0.53 -10.70
CA ASN A 84 5.71 0.54 -11.85
C ASN A 84 6.41 -0.25 -12.96
N VAL A 85 6.03 -1.51 -13.12
CA VAL A 85 6.58 -2.35 -14.18
C VAL A 85 5.69 -2.21 -15.40
N GLY A 86 6.10 -1.40 -16.35
CA GLY A 86 5.48 -1.37 -17.68
C GLY A 86 5.70 -2.67 -18.47
N ASN A 87 5.05 -2.82 -19.62
CA ASN A 87 5.24 -3.94 -20.52
C ASN A 87 6.65 -4.05 -21.09
N GLN A 88 7.51 -3.07 -20.84
CA GLN A 88 8.92 -3.05 -21.23
C GLN A 88 9.76 -2.93 -19.96
N GLU A 89 10.62 -3.90 -19.75
CA GLU A 89 11.59 -3.93 -18.65
C GLU A 89 12.50 -2.68 -18.58
N ALA A 90 12.53 -1.87 -19.63
CA ALA A 90 13.37 -0.68 -19.77
C ALA A 90 12.82 0.56 -19.03
N ILE A 91 11.54 0.56 -18.61
CA ILE A 91 10.90 1.73 -17.94
C ILE A 91 10.46 1.30 -16.53
N ALA A 92 11.41 0.86 -15.72
CA ALA A 92 11.14 0.56 -14.33
C ALA A 92 11.20 1.84 -13.51
N GLY A 93 10.07 2.48 -13.32
CA GLY A 93 9.89 3.58 -12.36
C GLY A 93 9.38 3.10 -11.01
N SER A 94 9.38 3.98 -10.02
CA SER A 94 8.65 3.78 -8.78
C SER A 94 7.15 3.74 -9.04
N ILE A 95 6.38 3.06 -8.18
CA ILE A 95 4.91 3.12 -8.20
C ILE A 95 4.40 4.56 -8.05
N HIS A 96 5.18 5.45 -7.44
CA HIS A 96 4.85 6.86 -7.27
C HIS A 96 4.94 7.65 -8.58
N SER A 97 5.71 7.15 -9.55
CA SER A 97 6.06 7.82 -10.80
C SER A 97 5.19 7.42 -11.99
N ILE A 98 3.99 6.92 -11.75
CA ILE A 98 3.03 6.62 -12.82
C ILE A 98 2.73 7.91 -13.59
N GLY A 99 2.80 7.85 -14.92
CA GLY A 99 2.68 9.01 -15.79
C GLY A 99 3.98 9.82 -15.95
N ILE A 100 4.95 9.69 -15.05
CA ILE A 100 6.23 10.41 -15.09
C ILE A 100 7.29 9.59 -15.83
N SER A 101 7.49 8.34 -15.43
CA SER A 101 8.46 7.43 -16.05
C SER A 101 7.95 6.80 -17.34
N ASP A 102 6.67 6.74 -17.52
CA ASP A 102 5.97 6.31 -18.75
C ASP A 102 4.85 7.30 -19.00
N THR A 103 5.12 8.31 -19.81
CA THR A 103 4.23 9.44 -20.08
C THR A 103 2.99 9.08 -20.88
N SER A 104 2.96 7.87 -21.45
CA SER A 104 1.80 7.36 -22.20
C SER A 104 0.82 6.58 -21.31
N ASN A 105 1.14 6.33 -20.06
CA ASN A 105 0.32 5.51 -19.17
C ASN A 105 -0.02 6.25 -17.86
N SER A 106 -1.29 6.51 -17.67
CA SER A 106 -1.83 7.11 -16.43
C SER A 106 -2.06 6.08 -15.32
N TYR A 107 -2.03 4.80 -15.65
CA TYR A 107 -2.31 3.67 -14.76
C TYR A 107 -1.12 2.74 -14.60
N SER A 108 -1.06 2.07 -13.46
CA SER A 108 -0.05 1.03 -13.24
C SER A 108 -0.30 -0.18 -14.15
N GLN A 109 0.78 -0.80 -14.56
CA GLN A 109 0.76 -1.96 -15.45
C GLN A 109 0.90 -3.29 -14.70
N ASN A 110 1.20 -3.26 -13.42
CA ASN A 110 1.42 -4.49 -12.63
C ASN A 110 0.14 -4.92 -11.91
N THR A 111 -0.23 -6.18 -12.08
CA THR A 111 -1.49 -6.76 -11.61
C THR A 111 -1.33 -7.78 -10.48
N ASN A 112 -0.11 -8.07 -10.01
CA ASN A 112 0.16 -9.20 -9.09
C ASN A 112 -0.21 -8.96 -7.62
N GLN A 113 -1.07 -8.01 -7.31
CA GLN A 113 -1.42 -7.67 -5.93
C GLN A 113 -2.75 -8.24 -5.44
N VAL A 114 -3.48 -8.91 -6.32
CA VAL A 114 -4.67 -9.67 -5.94
C VAL A 114 -4.43 -11.11 -6.29
N VAL A 115 -4.52 -11.99 -5.32
CA VAL A 115 -4.37 -13.43 -5.54
C VAL A 115 -5.68 -14.15 -5.23
N GLY A 116 -6.04 -15.09 -6.09
CA GLY A 116 -7.09 -16.05 -5.79
C GLY A 116 -6.59 -17.09 -4.79
N VAL A 117 -7.39 -17.39 -3.79
CA VAL A 117 -7.13 -18.40 -2.76
C VAL A 117 -8.27 -19.41 -2.79
N LYS A 118 -7.98 -20.64 -3.18
CA LYS A 118 -8.94 -21.74 -3.16
C LYS A 118 -8.58 -22.70 -2.04
N LEU A 119 -9.49 -22.88 -1.12
CA LEU A 119 -9.37 -23.92 -0.09
C LEU A 119 -10.22 -25.13 -0.49
N VAL A 120 -9.58 -26.28 -0.52
CA VAL A 120 -10.23 -27.58 -0.75
C VAL A 120 -10.14 -28.39 0.52
N GLY A 121 -11.29 -28.72 1.07
CA GLY A 121 -11.41 -29.49 2.30
C GLY A 121 -11.49 -31.00 2.06
N GLY A 122 -10.94 -31.75 2.97
CA GLY A 122 -11.00 -33.20 3.02
C GLY A 122 -10.72 -33.71 4.43
N TYR A 123 -10.60 -35.04 4.56
CA TYR A 123 -10.25 -35.68 5.82
C TYR A 123 -9.37 -36.90 5.59
N GLU A 124 -8.71 -37.35 6.65
CA GLU A 124 -8.14 -38.69 6.74
C GLU A 124 -8.77 -39.42 7.94
N LYS A 125 -8.94 -40.70 7.79
CA LYS A 125 -9.41 -41.59 8.84
C LYS A 125 -8.88 -43.00 8.67
N ALA A 126 -8.85 -43.79 9.74
CA ALA A 126 -8.49 -45.19 9.69
C ALA A 126 -9.73 -46.05 9.90
N SER A 127 -9.75 -47.24 9.32
CA SER A 127 -10.82 -48.23 9.53
C SER A 127 -10.77 -48.88 10.93
N SER A 128 -9.62 -48.80 11.59
CA SER A 128 -9.43 -49.26 12.98
C SER A 128 -8.29 -48.50 13.65
N ALA A 129 -8.14 -48.61 14.97
CA ALA A 129 -7.06 -47.96 15.71
C ALA A 129 -5.64 -48.41 15.26
N THR A 130 -5.51 -49.58 14.69
CA THR A 130 -4.23 -50.14 14.21
C THR A 130 -3.99 -49.90 12.71
N ALA A 131 -5.05 -49.62 11.94
CA ALA A 131 -4.92 -49.39 10.50
C ALA A 131 -4.24 -48.07 10.16
N ALA A 132 -3.63 -48.00 9.00
CA ALA A 132 -3.14 -46.74 8.45
C ALA A 132 -4.32 -45.83 8.05
N PRO A 133 -4.23 -44.52 8.26
CA PRO A 133 -5.27 -43.60 7.82
C PRO A 133 -5.25 -43.44 6.29
N VAL A 134 -6.45 -43.31 5.72
CA VAL A 134 -6.66 -43.08 4.29
C VAL A 134 -7.26 -41.69 4.09
N GLU A 135 -6.72 -40.94 3.15
CA GLU A 135 -7.18 -39.61 2.81
C GLU A 135 -8.38 -39.63 1.85
N THR A 136 -9.36 -38.79 2.12
CA THR A 136 -10.50 -38.50 1.24
C THR A 136 -10.54 -37.02 1.01
N LEU A 137 -10.22 -36.60 -0.22
CA LEU A 137 -10.08 -35.20 -0.60
C LEU A 137 -11.31 -34.68 -1.38
N ASN A 138 -11.34 -33.39 -1.69
CA ASN A 138 -12.38 -32.75 -2.49
C ASN A 138 -13.81 -32.88 -1.93
N GLN A 139 -13.98 -32.81 -0.62
CA GLN A 139 -15.28 -32.90 0.01
C GLN A 139 -16.06 -31.58 -0.03
N ALA A 140 -15.35 -30.46 0.09
CA ALA A 140 -15.88 -29.11 -0.07
C ALA A 140 -14.79 -28.18 -0.59
N ASN A 141 -15.17 -27.14 -1.29
CA ASN A 141 -14.22 -26.10 -1.71
C ASN A 141 -14.83 -24.71 -1.63
N THR A 142 -13.97 -23.70 -1.52
CA THR A 142 -14.36 -22.29 -1.59
C THR A 142 -13.24 -21.49 -2.18
N ILE A 143 -13.58 -20.38 -2.82
CA ILE A 143 -12.66 -19.44 -3.42
C ILE A 143 -12.88 -18.09 -2.75
N ILE A 144 -11.79 -17.42 -2.41
CA ILE A 144 -11.74 -16.03 -1.98
C ILE A 144 -10.59 -15.33 -2.71
N TYR A 145 -10.56 -14.03 -2.63
CA TYR A 145 -9.46 -13.22 -3.13
C TYR A 145 -8.73 -12.55 -1.98
N SER A 146 -7.45 -12.24 -2.18
CA SER A 146 -6.64 -11.62 -1.15
C SER A 146 -5.79 -10.49 -1.71
N ILE A 147 -5.68 -9.42 -0.93
CA ILE A 147 -4.83 -8.26 -1.17
C ILE A 147 -3.89 -8.05 0.01
N PRO A 148 -2.80 -7.30 -0.15
CA PRO A 148 -1.83 -7.05 0.92
C PRO A 148 -2.33 -6.03 1.96
N ALA A 149 -3.56 -6.16 2.40
CA ALA A 149 -4.22 -5.30 3.38
C ALA A 149 -4.20 -5.92 4.78
N THR A 150 -4.44 -5.07 5.77
CA THR A 150 -4.64 -5.45 7.18
C THR A 150 -6.07 -5.10 7.58
N THR A 151 -6.82 -6.06 8.06
CA THR A 151 -8.13 -5.80 8.67
C THR A 151 -7.93 -5.50 10.15
N PRO A 152 -8.38 -4.36 10.68
CA PRO A 152 -8.29 -4.08 12.11
C PRO A 152 -9.04 -5.14 12.92
N TYR A 153 -8.47 -5.51 14.06
CA TYR A 153 -9.11 -6.50 14.95
C TYR A 153 -10.48 -6.04 15.47
N THR A 154 -10.67 -4.74 15.56
CA THR A 154 -11.94 -4.10 15.97
C THR A 154 -13.04 -4.22 14.92
N ASP A 155 -12.69 -4.45 13.67
CA ASP A 155 -13.64 -4.52 12.55
C ASP A 155 -14.11 -5.96 12.28
N THR A 156 -13.71 -6.88 13.14
CA THR A 156 -13.88 -8.31 12.92
C THR A 156 -15.23 -8.86 13.36
N GLY A 157 -16.30 -8.22 13.41
CA GLY A 157 -17.61 -8.81 13.66
C GLY A 157 -17.66 -10.35 13.69
N THR A 158 -18.60 -10.97 13.08
CA THR A 158 -18.71 -12.45 12.96
C THR A 158 -17.80 -13.04 11.87
N ASN A 159 -17.20 -12.22 11.01
CA ASN A 159 -16.39 -12.65 9.87
C ASN A 159 -14.92 -12.32 10.12
N VAL A 160 -14.19 -13.24 10.71
CA VAL A 160 -12.78 -13.07 11.03
C VAL A 160 -11.95 -12.98 9.76
N GLY A 161 -11.29 -11.84 9.55
CA GLY A 161 -10.26 -11.66 8.53
C GLY A 161 -10.74 -11.29 7.14
N GLY A 162 -12.02 -11.02 6.93
CA GLY A 162 -12.55 -10.67 5.62
C GLY A 162 -12.75 -9.16 5.43
N LEU A 163 -12.43 -8.73 4.25
CA LEU A 163 -12.84 -7.45 3.71
C LEU A 163 -14.11 -7.73 2.90
N ASP A 164 -15.22 -7.12 3.27
CA ASP A 164 -16.49 -7.36 2.61
C ASP A 164 -16.55 -6.56 1.30
N ILE A 165 -16.75 -7.24 0.18
CA ILE A 165 -16.87 -6.59 -1.12
C ILE A 165 -18.30 -6.14 -1.39
N ASP A 166 -19.26 -6.79 -0.77
CA ASP A 166 -20.68 -6.59 -1.05
C ASP A 166 -21.37 -5.53 -0.20
N GLY A 167 -20.64 -4.84 0.65
CA GLY A 167 -21.13 -3.62 1.26
C GLY A 167 -21.75 -3.73 2.62
N THR A 168 -21.81 -4.89 3.23
CA THR A 168 -22.62 -5.02 4.43
C THR A 168 -21.89 -4.72 5.73
N ASN A 169 -20.55 -4.87 5.84
CA ASN A 169 -19.88 -4.78 7.15
C ASN A 169 -18.41 -4.36 7.16
N ASN A 170 -17.85 -3.80 6.09
CA ASN A 170 -16.41 -3.50 6.05
C ASN A 170 -16.08 -2.19 5.34
N PRO A 171 -15.09 -1.40 5.82
CA PRO A 171 -14.69 -0.13 5.22
C PRO A 171 -14.05 -0.23 3.81
N LEU A 172 -13.67 -1.41 3.34
CA LEU A 172 -13.35 -1.65 1.93
C LEU A 172 -14.56 -1.96 1.07
N THR A 173 -15.72 -1.78 1.59
CA THR A 173 -16.97 -1.92 0.87
C THR A 173 -17.12 -0.88 -0.19
N ASN A 174 -16.57 -1.17 -1.24
CA ASN A 174 -16.35 -0.21 -2.22
C ASN A 174 -16.98 -0.60 -3.50
N TYR A 175 -17.50 -1.78 -3.44
CA TYR A 175 -18.22 -2.39 -4.48
C TYR A 175 -19.58 -2.73 -3.92
N ILE A 176 -20.38 -1.71 -3.80
CA ILE A 176 -21.77 -1.87 -3.45
C ILE A 176 -22.52 -2.08 -4.76
N PRO A 177 -23.40 -3.06 -4.85
CA PRO A 177 -24.25 -3.23 -6.02
C PRO A 177 -25.02 -1.95 -6.32
N SER A 178 -25.11 -1.63 -7.59
CA SER A 178 -26.00 -0.65 -8.22
C SER A 178 -26.47 0.51 -7.34
N GLY A 179 -25.87 1.68 -7.51
CA GLY A 179 -26.33 2.93 -6.91
C GLY A 179 -25.63 3.36 -5.63
N ALA A 180 -24.53 2.70 -5.24
CA ALA A 180 -23.76 3.11 -4.09
C ALA A 180 -22.30 3.36 -4.43
N THR A 181 -21.71 4.21 -3.63
CA THR A 181 -20.41 4.83 -3.86
C THR A 181 -19.26 3.86 -3.62
N LYS A 182 -18.44 3.60 -4.63
CA LYS A 182 -17.16 2.88 -4.51
C LYS A 182 -16.13 3.75 -3.82
N LYS A 183 -15.06 3.19 -3.28
CA LYS A 183 -13.99 3.97 -2.63
C LYS A 183 -12.66 3.66 -3.29
N PHE A 184 -11.75 4.58 -3.19
CA PHE A 184 -10.34 4.31 -3.37
C PHE A 184 -9.75 3.62 -2.14
N LEU A 185 -8.67 2.90 -2.30
CA LEU A 185 -8.02 2.16 -1.21
C LEU A 185 -7.16 3.08 -0.36
N THR A 186 -7.80 4.06 0.25
CA THR A 186 -7.16 5.02 1.14
C THR A 186 -8.07 5.35 2.31
N ASN A 187 -7.49 5.57 3.49
CA ASN A 187 -8.15 6.16 4.65
C ASN A 187 -7.75 7.62 4.86
N SER A 188 -7.08 8.22 3.87
CA SER A 188 -6.73 9.63 3.92
C SER A 188 -7.97 10.50 4.03
N PRO A 189 -7.86 11.66 4.67
CA PRO A 189 -8.90 12.67 4.61
C PRO A 189 -9.23 13.00 3.16
N ARG A 190 -10.50 13.29 2.88
CA ARG A 190 -10.93 13.66 1.53
C ARG A 190 -10.37 14.98 1.04
N VAL A 191 -9.89 15.80 1.96
CA VAL A 191 -9.22 17.07 1.69
C VAL A 191 -7.74 16.88 1.97
N GLN A 192 -6.92 17.03 0.95
CA GLN A 192 -5.48 16.93 1.01
C GLN A 192 -4.83 18.18 0.40
N PHE A 193 -3.53 18.35 0.62
CA PHE A 193 -2.79 19.50 0.14
C PHE A 193 -1.59 19.08 -0.70
N VAL A 194 -1.42 19.75 -1.83
CA VAL A 194 -0.36 19.45 -2.80
C VAL A 194 0.42 20.70 -3.18
N ARG A 195 1.70 20.52 -3.54
CA ARG A 195 2.49 21.55 -4.20
C ARG A 195 2.09 21.58 -5.66
N GLY A 196 1.87 22.77 -6.18
CA GLY A 196 1.52 22.96 -7.57
C GLY A 196 1.33 24.42 -7.89
N GLY A 197 1.26 24.74 -9.17
CA GLY A 197 1.14 26.10 -9.66
C GLY A 197 0.66 26.20 -11.09
N ASN A 198 0.82 27.38 -11.66
CA ASN A 198 0.42 27.67 -13.03
C ASN A 198 1.52 27.34 -14.06
N THR A 199 2.65 26.84 -13.60
CA THR A 199 3.77 26.42 -14.45
C THR A 199 4.16 24.99 -14.16
N ALA A 200 4.65 24.28 -15.16
CA ALA A 200 5.06 22.89 -15.03
C ALA A 200 6.09 22.66 -13.90
N SER A 201 7.01 23.60 -13.69
CA SER A 201 8.04 23.51 -12.66
C SER A 201 7.52 23.64 -11.23
N GLU A 202 6.30 24.11 -11.03
CA GLU A 202 5.63 24.20 -9.73
C GLU A 202 4.86 22.94 -9.38
N ASN A 203 4.56 22.08 -10.37
CA ASN A 203 3.80 20.84 -10.24
C ASN A 203 4.77 19.68 -9.95
N ILE A 204 5.07 19.44 -8.68
CA ILE A 204 6.19 18.58 -8.24
C ILE A 204 5.79 17.47 -7.27
N ASP A 205 4.51 17.37 -6.89
CA ASP A 205 4.06 16.32 -5.97
C ASP A 205 3.65 15.07 -6.72
N GLU A 206 4.35 13.97 -6.44
CA GLU A 206 3.94 12.63 -6.84
C GLU A 206 2.85 12.12 -5.90
N LEU A 207 1.82 11.50 -6.47
CA LEU A 207 0.72 10.88 -5.73
C LEU A 207 0.04 9.86 -6.62
N THR A 208 -0.28 8.70 -6.06
CA THR A 208 -1.12 7.72 -6.74
C THR A 208 -2.32 7.37 -5.87
N ILE A 209 -3.42 7.04 -6.51
CA ILE A 209 -4.62 6.56 -5.85
C ILE A 209 -4.93 5.15 -6.39
N ALA A 210 -5.30 4.25 -5.50
CA ALA A 210 -5.50 2.85 -5.86
C ALA A 210 -6.97 2.43 -5.75
N PHE A 211 -7.37 1.52 -6.62
CA PHE A 211 -8.69 0.89 -6.61
C PHE A 211 -8.60 -0.54 -7.14
N ILE A 212 -9.61 -1.36 -6.84
CA ILE A 212 -9.69 -2.72 -7.37
C ILE A 212 -10.34 -2.65 -8.73
N ASN A 213 -9.67 -3.18 -9.76
CA ASN A 213 -10.23 -3.30 -11.10
C ASN A 213 -11.32 -4.37 -11.11
N ASP A 214 -12.38 -4.08 -11.86
CA ASP A 214 -13.67 -4.76 -11.79
C ASP A 214 -13.70 -6.12 -12.52
N GLY A 215 -13.03 -7.09 -12.01
CA GLY A 215 -13.28 -8.46 -12.42
C GLY A 215 -13.89 -9.30 -11.30
N LEU A 216 -14.01 -8.72 -10.10
CA LEU A 216 -14.61 -9.39 -8.94
C LEU A 216 -16.13 -9.23 -8.91
N ILE A 217 -16.68 -8.33 -9.71
CA ILE A 217 -18.09 -7.92 -9.66
C ILE A 217 -18.65 -7.90 -11.07
N THR A 218 -19.79 -8.50 -11.23
CA THR A 218 -20.48 -8.74 -12.51
C THR A 218 -21.53 -7.67 -12.85
N ASP A 219 -21.62 -6.63 -12.06
CA ASP A 219 -22.55 -5.52 -12.29
C ASP A 219 -21.84 -4.38 -13.03
N GLY A 220 -22.26 -3.87 -14.07
CA GLY A 220 -21.63 -2.88 -14.92
C GLY A 220 -21.21 -1.55 -14.28
N ASP A 221 -21.05 -1.47 -12.96
CA ASP A 221 -20.72 -0.28 -12.18
C ASP A 221 -19.22 -0.18 -11.85
N SER A 222 -18.34 -0.53 -12.80
CA SER A 222 -16.88 -0.47 -12.60
C SER A 222 -16.34 0.94 -12.75
N ILE A 223 -15.19 1.18 -12.12
CA ILE A 223 -14.39 2.40 -12.37
C ILE A 223 -13.72 2.23 -13.74
N VAL A 224 -14.37 2.77 -14.76
CA VAL A 224 -13.89 2.74 -16.15
C VAL A 224 -12.99 3.93 -16.44
N LYS A 225 -13.20 5.05 -15.73
CA LYS A 225 -12.47 6.30 -15.90
C LYS A 225 -12.16 6.92 -14.56
N ILE A 226 -11.06 7.65 -14.48
CA ILE A 226 -10.83 8.62 -13.43
C ILE A 226 -11.17 9.99 -13.99
N ALA A 227 -12.03 10.71 -13.29
CA ALA A 227 -12.43 12.07 -13.62
C ALA A 227 -11.63 13.07 -12.77
N ILE A 228 -11.21 14.16 -13.40
CA ILE A 228 -10.51 15.27 -12.74
C ILE A 228 -11.23 16.57 -13.11
N GLU A 229 -11.53 17.38 -12.10
CA GLU A 229 -12.17 18.68 -12.23
C GLU A 229 -11.28 19.73 -11.55
N TYR A 230 -10.93 20.80 -12.26
CA TYR A 230 -10.15 21.90 -11.70
C TYR A 230 -11.08 23.06 -11.29
N TYR A 231 -10.77 23.69 -10.17
CA TYR A 231 -11.57 24.76 -9.59
C TYR A 231 -10.69 25.96 -9.22
N ASN A 232 -11.24 27.17 -9.41
CA ASN A 232 -10.63 28.39 -8.93
C ASN A 232 -10.90 28.61 -7.42
N LYS A 233 -10.30 29.65 -6.85
CA LYS A 233 -10.44 29.99 -5.43
C LYS A 233 -11.88 30.37 -4.99
N THR A 234 -12.77 30.68 -5.92
CA THR A 234 -14.17 30.99 -5.62
C THR A 234 -15.09 29.78 -5.76
N GLY A 235 -14.53 28.60 -6.08
CA GLY A 235 -15.28 27.37 -6.27
C GLY A 235 -15.91 27.20 -7.65
N GLY A 236 -15.56 28.07 -8.60
CA GLY A 236 -15.96 27.92 -10.00
C GLY A 236 -15.08 26.89 -10.70
N GLN A 237 -15.70 25.95 -11.42
CA GLN A 237 -14.97 24.98 -12.23
C GLN A 237 -14.28 25.69 -13.41
N ILE A 238 -13.03 25.31 -13.67
CA ILE A 238 -12.21 25.80 -14.77
C ILE A 238 -12.18 24.73 -15.86
N GLY A 239 -12.71 25.06 -17.02
CA GLY A 239 -12.79 24.10 -18.14
C GLY A 239 -13.82 23.01 -17.92
N ALA A 240 -13.74 21.95 -18.76
CA ALA A 240 -14.58 20.77 -18.66
C ALA A 240 -13.93 19.72 -17.77
N THR A 241 -14.73 18.81 -17.22
CA THR A 241 -14.24 17.61 -16.54
C THR A 241 -13.37 16.78 -17.50
N LYS A 242 -12.19 16.40 -17.04
CA LYS A 242 -11.22 15.60 -17.78
C LYS A 242 -11.34 14.15 -17.35
N TYR A 243 -11.27 13.25 -18.31
CA TYR A 243 -11.43 11.81 -18.08
C TYR A 243 -10.21 11.05 -18.57
N PHE A 244 -9.63 10.27 -17.68
CA PHE A 244 -8.57 9.31 -17.99
C PHE A 244 -9.18 7.92 -18.05
N THR A 245 -9.33 7.38 -19.26
CA THR A 245 -9.92 6.06 -19.45
C THR A 245 -8.97 4.97 -18.95
N ASN A 246 -9.51 4.01 -18.21
CA ASN A 246 -8.76 2.82 -17.82
C ASN A 246 -8.59 1.90 -19.05
N ASP A 247 -7.51 2.12 -19.80
CA ASP A 247 -7.15 1.38 -20.99
C ASP A 247 -6.18 0.22 -20.72
N VAL A 248 -5.91 -0.06 -19.47
CA VAL A 248 -5.01 -1.17 -19.09
C VAL A 248 -5.44 -2.49 -19.70
N ALA A 249 -6.73 -2.66 -19.93
CA ALA A 249 -7.26 -3.82 -20.65
C ALA A 249 -7.03 -3.79 -22.17
N SER A 250 -6.83 -2.61 -22.79
CA SER A 250 -6.66 -2.45 -24.23
C SER A 250 -5.20 -2.31 -24.67
N GLY A 251 -4.31 -1.98 -23.76
CA GLY A 251 -2.90 -1.63 -24.04
C GLY A 251 -1.96 -2.81 -24.34
N GLY A 252 -2.44 -3.84 -25.04
CA GLY A 252 -1.60 -4.98 -25.44
C GLY A 252 -1.29 -5.96 -24.32
N LYS A 253 -1.96 -5.84 -23.18
CA LYS A 253 -2.00 -6.90 -22.18
C LYS A 253 -2.93 -8.00 -22.62
N ALA A 254 -2.55 -9.22 -22.32
CA ALA A 254 -3.17 -10.43 -22.70
C ALA A 254 -4.66 -10.38 -22.52
N THR A 255 -5.59 -10.38 -22.52
CA THR A 255 -7.05 -10.29 -22.46
C THR A 255 -7.56 -9.37 -21.34
N ALA A 256 -8.74 -8.81 -21.51
CA ALA A 256 -9.47 -8.10 -20.46
C ALA A 256 -9.63 -8.93 -19.17
N ASP A 257 -9.59 -10.25 -19.29
CA ASP A 257 -9.67 -11.19 -18.18
C ASP A 257 -8.38 -11.24 -17.34
N ASP A 258 -7.21 -10.96 -17.91
CA ASP A 258 -5.93 -10.95 -17.17
C ASP A 258 -5.77 -9.71 -16.27
N VAL A 259 -6.57 -8.70 -16.51
CA VAL A 259 -6.58 -7.45 -15.73
C VAL A 259 -7.71 -7.42 -14.71
N LYS A 260 -8.70 -8.30 -14.86
CA LYS A 260 -9.75 -8.51 -13.87
C LYS A 260 -9.11 -8.94 -12.55
N ASN A 261 -9.65 -8.46 -11.45
CA ASN A 261 -9.17 -8.78 -10.10
C ASN A 261 -7.77 -8.22 -9.79
N SER A 262 -7.37 -7.13 -10.40
CA SER A 262 -6.10 -6.48 -10.12
C SER A 262 -6.27 -5.21 -9.28
N LEU A 263 -5.24 -4.90 -8.52
CA LEU A 263 -5.12 -3.63 -7.84
C LEU A 263 -4.47 -2.63 -8.80
N LEU A 264 -5.23 -1.64 -9.24
CA LEU A 264 -4.73 -0.58 -10.12
C LEU A 264 -4.39 0.68 -9.33
N TYR A 265 -3.33 1.35 -9.77
CA TYR A 265 -2.93 2.67 -9.29
C TYR A 265 -3.05 3.66 -10.44
N PHE A 266 -3.60 4.82 -10.15
CA PHE A 266 -3.68 5.96 -11.07
C PHE A 266 -2.77 7.07 -10.55
N GLY A 267 -1.93 7.63 -11.42
CA GLY A 267 -1.04 8.74 -11.10
C GLY A 267 -1.81 10.07 -11.11
N CYS A 268 -2.06 10.62 -9.94
CA CYS A 268 -2.93 11.78 -9.78
C CYS A 268 -2.29 12.96 -9.03
N GLY A 269 -1.02 12.87 -8.66
CA GLY A 269 -0.27 14.01 -8.14
C GLY A 269 -0.06 15.09 -9.20
N THR A 270 0.24 16.30 -8.79
CA THR A 270 0.48 17.40 -9.73
C THR A 270 1.61 17.08 -10.71
N TYR A 271 2.67 16.42 -10.25
CA TYR A 271 3.76 16.00 -11.12
C TYR A 271 3.36 14.85 -12.05
N ASN A 272 2.59 13.87 -11.56
CA ASN A 272 2.09 12.78 -12.38
C ASN A 272 1.22 13.26 -13.54
N LEU A 273 0.33 14.22 -13.26
CA LEU A 273 -0.57 14.80 -14.26
C LEU A 273 0.18 15.72 -15.25
N GLU A 274 1.14 16.50 -14.75
CA GLU A 274 1.92 17.42 -15.57
C GLU A 274 2.82 16.70 -16.58
N ALA A 275 3.31 15.52 -16.21
CA ALA A 275 4.25 14.78 -17.05
C ALA A 275 3.59 14.01 -18.20
N GLN A 276 2.26 13.88 -18.23
CA GLN A 276 1.55 13.10 -19.25
C GLN A 276 1.47 13.85 -20.57
N VAL A 277 2.29 13.42 -21.54
CA VAL A 277 2.40 14.07 -22.85
C VAL A 277 1.28 13.73 -23.81
N ASP A 278 0.65 12.56 -23.64
CA ASP A 278 -0.44 12.11 -24.51
C ASP A 278 -1.78 12.78 -24.19
N GLU A 279 -1.86 13.42 -23.01
CA GLU A 279 -3.04 14.14 -22.52
C GLU A 279 -2.68 15.59 -22.11
N PRO A 280 -2.08 16.39 -23.00
CA PRO A 280 -1.56 17.72 -22.65
C PRO A 280 -2.66 18.65 -22.13
N ASP A 281 -3.87 18.55 -22.65
CA ASP A 281 -5.03 19.34 -22.22
C ASP A 281 -5.48 19.06 -20.78
N ASN A 282 -4.88 18.06 -20.13
CA ASN A 282 -5.21 17.64 -18.76
C ASN A 282 -4.16 18.08 -17.74
N GLN A 283 -3.06 18.66 -18.17
CA GLN A 283 -1.95 19.09 -17.30
C GLN A 283 -2.39 20.25 -16.40
N PRO A 284 -1.97 20.27 -15.11
CA PRO A 284 -2.31 21.36 -14.19
C PRO A 284 -1.88 22.76 -14.67
N SER A 285 -0.77 22.87 -15.40
CA SER A 285 -0.28 24.14 -15.94
C SER A 285 -1.19 24.76 -17.01
N GLU A 286 -2.03 23.97 -17.67
CA GLU A 286 -3.02 24.46 -18.65
C GLU A 286 -4.20 25.21 -17.98
N PHE A 287 -4.40 24.99 -16.67
CA PHE A 287 -5.50 25.61 -15.92
C PHE A 287 -5.00 26.82 -15.12
N THR A 288 -5.11 27.99 -15.71
CA THR A 288 -4.68 29.25 -15.04
C THR A 288 -5.47 29.48 -13.76
N ASP A 289 -4.76 29.79 -12.66
CA ASP A 289 -5.33 30.13 -11.35
C ASP A 289 -6.21 29.04 -10.71
N TRP A 290 -5.92 27.78 -11.00
CA TRP A 290 -6.55 26.70 -10.26
C TRP A 290 -6.15 26.76 -8.77
N ALA A 291 -7.12 26.52 -7.91
CA ALA A 291 -6.92 26.54 -6.47
C ALA A 291 -6.97 25.12 -5.86
N TYR A 292 -7.77 24.27 -6.43
CA TYR A 292 -7.85 22.86 -6.10
C TYR A 292 -8.37 22.06 -7.29
N TYR A 293 -8.08 20.79 -7.29
CA TYR A 293 -8.71 19.83 -8.20
C TYR A 293 -9.40 18.73 -7.41
N VAL A 294 -10.36 18.08 -8.05
CA VAL A 294 -11.19 17.03 -7.49
C VAL A 294 -11.01 15.80 -8.33
N ILE A 295 -10.84 14.65 -7.67
CA ILE A 295 -10.71 13.34 -8.33
C ILE A 295 -11.84 12.44 -7.87
N TYR A 296 -12.40 11.70 -8.82
CA TYR A 296 -13.33 10.62 -8.54
C TYR A 296 -13.30 9.55 -9.64
N GLY A 297 -13.68 8.32 -9.29
CA GLY A 297 -13.90 7.26 -10.26
C GLY A 297 -15.25 7.42 -10.93
N ALA A 298 -15.32 7.15 -12.22
CA ALA A 298 -16.51 7.26 -13.04
C ALA A 298 -16.74 6.00 -13.88
N ASP A 299 -18.00 5.75 -14.22
CA ASP A 299 -18.41 4.72 -15.17
C ASP A 299 -18.04 5.08 -16.63
N GLY A 300 -18.41 4.21 -17.57
CA GLY A 300 -18.22 4.45 -19.01
C GLY A 300 -18.95 5.67 -19.55
N SER A 301 -20.05 6.09 -18.93
CA SER A 301 -20.83 7.27 -19.28
C SER A 301 -20.35 8.56 -18.59
N GLY A 302 -19.44 8.47 -17.64
CA GLY A 302 -18.91 9.60 -16.87
C GLY A 302 -19.68 9.88 -15.57
N ASN A 303 -20.59 8.99 -15.15
CA ASN A 303 -21.27 9.14 -13.88
C ASN A 303 -20.31 8.82 -12.72
N GLN A 304 -20.47 9.55 -11.62
CA GLN A 304 -19.62 9.39 -10.44
C GLN A 304 -19.89 8.04 -9.74
N GLU A 305 -18.86 7.24 -9.58
CA GLU A 305 -18.88 5.93 -8.93
C GLU A 305 -18.21 5.90 -7.56
N THR A 306 -17.31 6.85 -7.28
CA THR A 306 -16.61 6.95 -6.01
C THR A 306 -16.90 8.26 -5.30
N ASP A 307 -16.54 8.33 -4.02
CA ASP A 307 -16.44 9.61 -3.32
C ASP A 307 -15.44 10.54 -4.00
N LYS A 308 -15.66 11.85 -3.89
CA LYS A 308 -14.76 12.90 -4.38
C LYS A 308 -13.64 13.16 -3.38
N TYR A 309 -12.41 13.24 -3.89
CA TYR A 309 -11.21 13.63 -3.15
C TYR A 309 -10.73 14.98 -3.66
N TYR A 310 -10.44 15.91 -2.75
CA TYR A 310 -10.12 17.30 -2.99
C TYR A 310 -8.64 17.55 -2.71
N PHE A 311 -7.91 18.04 -3.68
CA PHE A 311 -6.49 18.34 -3.58
C PHE A 311 -6.27 19.83 -3.72
N TYR A 312 -6.08 20.52 -2.60
CA TYR A 312 -5.88 21.96 -2.53
C TYR A 312 -4.42 22.33 -2.76
N ARG A 313 -4.20 23.31 -3.61
CA ARG A 313 -2.89 23.88 -3.83
C ARG A 313 -2.49 24.73 -2.63
N TYR A 314 -1.29 24.50 -2.09
CA TYR A 314 -0.75 25.38 -1.05
C TYR A 314 -0.70 26.84 -1.51
N GLY A 315 -1.21 27.74 -0.69
CA GLY A 315 -1.18 29.18 -0.97
C GLY A 315 -2.19 29.70 -1.98
N SER A 316 -3.10 28.88 -2.45
CA SER A 316 -4.11 29.31 -3.44
C SER A 316 -5.14 30.31 -2.90
N GLY A 317 -5.23 30.48 -1.57
CA GLY A 317 -6.26 31.29 -0.91
C GLY A 317 -7.68 30.68 -0.97
N ALA A 318 -7.84 29.51 -1.58
CA ALA A 318 -9.09 28.76 -1.63
C ALA A 318 -9.19 27.68 -0.55
N THR A 319 -8.21 27.62 0.32
CA THR A 319 -8.22 26.66 1.41
C THR A 319 -9.28 27.05 2.43
N VAL A 320 -10.14 26.12 2.77
CA VAL A 320 -11.07 26.25 3.91
C VAL A 320 -10.34 26.38 5.25
N ASP A 321 -9.02 26.28 5.23
CA ASP A 321 -8.17 26.25 6.42
C ASP A 321 -6.91 27.09 6.24
N ASP A 322 -6.78 28.15 7.04
CA ASP A 322 -5.62 29.06 7.07
C ASP A 322 -4.27 28.36 7.41
N ARG A 323 -4.31 27.11 7.86
CA ARG A 323 -3.11 26.33 8.21
C ARG A 323 -2.18 26.07 7.01
N HIS A 324 -2.71 26.12 5.81
CA HIS A 324 -2.02 25.69 4.59
C HIS A 324 -1.64 26.86 3.66
N GLN A 325 -1.44 28.04 4.21
CA GLN A 325 -0.95 29.18 3.44
C GLN A 325 0.51 28.98 2.97
N SER A 326 0.87 29.66 1.88
CA SER A 326 2.11 29.40 1.12
C SER A 326 3.44 29.70 1.84
N CYS A 327 3.43 30.25 3.04
CA CYS A 327 4.63 30.58 3.78
C CYS A 327 5.28 29.34 4.41
N SER A 328 6.05 28.58 3.62
CA SER A 328 6.98 27.61 4.19
C SER A 328 8.36 28.24 4.32
N ARG A 329 8.84 28.38 5.56
CA ARG A 329 10.23 28.78 5.85
C ARG A 329 11.19 27.60 5.70
N TYR A 330 10.68 26.39 5.70
CA TYR A 330 11.44 25.15 5.72
C TYR A 330 11.18 24.35 4.45
N ASP A 331 12.16 23.54 4.10
CA ASP A 331 12.02 22.62 2.97
C ASP A 331 10.90 21.62 3.25
N ASN A 332 10.13 21.32 2.24
CA ASN A 332 9.08 20.34 2.32
C ASN A 332 9.65 18.92 2.24
N VAL A 333 9.23 18.06 3.14
CA VAL A 333 9.54 16.62 3.09
C VAL A 333 8.25 15.88 2.75
N ARG A 334 8.20 15.29 1.57
CA ARG A 334 7.07 14.48 1.14
C ARG A 334 7.28 13.03 1.51
N LEU A 335 6.36 12.47 2.27
CA LEU A 335 6.33 11.05 2.61
C LEU A 335 5.25 10.33 1.81
N ALA A 336 5.59 9.10 1.43
CA ALA A 336 4.66 8.08 0.99
C ALA A 336 4.78 6.87 1.92
N TRP A 337 3.67 6.26 2.29
CA TRP A 337 3.68 5.04 3.09
C TRP A 337 2.62 4.07 2.63
N ARG A 338 2.87 2.81 2.91
CA ARG A 338 1.88 1.78 2.65
C ARG A 338 0.81 1.81 3.73
N ASN A 339 -0.41 2.10 3.32
CA ASN A 339 -1.55 2.15 4.24
C ASN A 339 -2.06 0.74 4.59
N ARG A 340 -2.96 0.64 5.55
CA ARG A 340 -3.52 -0.65 5.99
C ARG A 340 -4.37 -1.36 4.93
N LEU A 341 -4.83 -0.65 3.90
CA LEU A 341 -5.59 -1.20 2.78
C LEU A 341 -4.69 -1.78 1.67
N GLY A 342 -3.36 -1.69 1.84
CA GLY A 342 -2.38 -2.22 0.91
C GLY A 342 -2.02 -1.31 -0.24
N ALA A 343 -2.50 -0.07 -0.24
CA ALA A 343 -2.15 0.97 -1.20
C ALA A 343 -1.18 2.00 -0.59
N TRP A 344 -0.90 3.09 -1.29
CA TRP A 344 0.00 4.13 -0.86
C TRP A 344 -0.77 5.40 -0.50
N ASP A 345 -0.42 6.00 0.63
CA ASP A 345 -0.89 7.30 1.08
C ASP A 345 0.27 8.29 1.14
N TYR A 346 -0.03 9.59 1.04
CA TYR A 346 0.96 10.64 0.84
C TYR A 346 0.66 11.86 1.71
N ILE A 347 1.72 12.46 2.27
CA ILE A 347 1.60 13.71 3.04
C ILE A 347 2.84 14.58 2.88
N ASN A 348 2.64 15.88 2.95
CA ASN A 348 3.70 16.88 2.96
C ASN A 348 4.00 17.33 4.40
N PHE A 349 5.25 17.21 4.83
CA PHE A 349 5.76 17.75 6.09
C PHE A 349 6.49 19.07 5.83
N ARG A 350 5.91 20.17 6.24
CA ARG A 350 6.39 21.53 5.98
C ARG A 350 6.94 22.21 7.22
N GLY A 351 6.90 21.55 8.36
CA GLY A 351 7.53 22.01 9.59
C GLY A 351 9.05 21.92 9.52
N LYS A 352 9.74 22.38 10.55
CA LYS A 352 11.20 22.32 10.63
C LYS A 352 11.69 20.88 10.50
N SER A 353 12.61 20.66 9.56
CA SER A 353 13.35 19.41 9.43
C SER A 353 14.78 19.57 9.95
N THR A 354 15.37 18.50 10.44
CA THR A 354 16.77 18.46 10.91
C THR A 354 17.39 17.14 10.48
N GLU A 355 18.46 17.23 9.69
CA GLU A 355 19.26 16.06 9.31
C GLU A 355 20.46 15.91 10.23
N SER A 356 20.78 14.66 10.59
CA SER A 356 21.94 14.30 11.37
C SER A 356 22.57 13.02 10.82
N VAL A 357 23.87 12.85 11.07
CA VAL A 357 24.61 11.65 10.64
C VAL A 357 25.17 10.97 11.88
N ALA A 358 24.73 9.76 12.16
CA ALA A 358 25.31 8.91 13.19
C ALA A 358 26.47 8.14 12.58
N ILE A 359 27.65 8.24 13.20
CA ILE A 359 28.89 7.65 12.70
C ILE A 359 29.39 6.61 13.70
N THR A 360 29.57 5.38 13.23
CA THR A 360 30.19 4.29 13.98
C THR A 360 31.53 3.96 13.33
N ARG A 361 32.60 3.84 14.14
CA ARG A 361 33.92 3.49 13.67
C ARG A 361 34.40 2.19 14.30
N SER A 362 35.08 1.38 13.51
CA SER A 362 35.83 0.23 14.00
C SER A 362 37.30 0.55 13.91
N ASP A 363 37.94 0.55 15.04
CA ASP A 363 39.34 0.89 15.16
C ASP A 363 40.19 -0.34 15.48
N SER A 364 41.42 -0.35 14.99
CA SER A 364 42.45 -1.32 15.35
C SER A 364 43.63 -0.60 16.01
N ALA A 365 44.13 -1.18 17.07
CA ALA A 365 45.36 -0.72 17.71
C ALA A 365 46.53 -1.58 17.24
N SER A 366 47.63 -0.95 16.90
CA SER A 366 48.89 -1.61 16.54
C SER A 366 50.06 -0.90 17.20
N VAL A 367 51.16 -1.59 17.37
CA VAL A 367 52.40 -0.95 17.79
C VAL A 367 52.87 -0.03 16.67
N SER A 368 53.10 1.25 17.01
CA SER A 368 53.69 2.21 16.07
C SER A 368 55.17 1.93 15.92
N GLY A 369 55.71 2.02 14.70
CA GLY A 369 57.12 1.90 14.41
C GLY A 369 57.51 0.69 13.57
N THR A 370 58.77 0.64 13.20
CA THR A 370 59.36 -0.38 12.31
C THR A 370 60.67 -0.88 12.88
N TRP A 371 60.90 -2.19 12.82
CA TRP A 371 62.19 -2.82 13.12
C TRP A 371 63.04 -2.85 11.86
N ASN A 372 64.22 -2.21 11.91
CA ASN A 372 65.17 -2.10 10.78
C ASN A 372 66.30 -3.10 10.80
N SER A 373 66.19 -4.20 11.48
CA SER A 373 67.13 -5.26 11.71
C SER A 373 68.24 -4.96 12.80
N ALA A 374 68.22 -3.76 13.37
CA ALA A 374 69.15 -3.38 14.43
C ALA A 374 68.50 -2.60 15.57
N THR A 375 67.55 -1.72 15.24
CA THR A 375 66.79 -0.85 16.18
C THR A 375 65.36 -0.74 15.80
N PHE A 376 64.52 -0.54 16.81
CA PHE A 376 63.12 -0.18 16.62
C PHE A 376 63.05 1.33 16.55
N THR A 377 62.48 1.85 15.46
CA THR A 377 62.29 3.28 15.23
C THR A 377 60.82 3.57 14.93
N TYR A 378 60.36 4.74 15.34
CA TYR A 378 59.05 5.25 14.95
C TYR A 378 59.16 6.74 14.58
N ASP A 379 58.33 7.15 13.64
CA ASP A 379 58.19 8.53 13.24
C ASP A 379 56.90 9.13 13.81
N ASN A 380 56.82 10.46 13.87
CA ASN A 380 55.59 11.16 14.31
C ASN A 380 54.38 10.87 13.41
N SER A 381 54.62 10.36 12.19
CA SER A 381 53.57 9.95 11.25
C SER A 381 53.09 8.53 11.48
N ASP A 382 53.74 7.74 12.32
CA ASP A 382 53.35 6.37 12.62
C ASP A 382 52.06 6.36 13.44
N ARG A 383 51.13 5.52 13.05
CA ARG A 383 49.78 5.43 13.67
C ARG A 383 49.69 4.19 14.55
N GLY A 384 49.55 4.39 15.87
CA GLY A 384 49.24 3.32 16.82
C GLY A 384 47.78 2.89 16.79
N LYS A 385 46.89 3.78 16.38
CA LYS A 385 45.46 3.50 16.21
C LYS A 385 45.04 3.83 14.78
N LYS A 386 44.39 2.88 14.13
CA LYS A 386 43.88 3.01 12.75
C LYS A 386 42.38 2.70 12.72
N THR A 387 41.60 3.54 12.06
CA THR A 387 40.23 3.22 11.76
C THR A 387 40.16 2.25 10.56
N LEU A 388 39.57 1.08 10.78
CA LEU A 388 39.44 0.04 9.76
C LEU A 388 38.29 0.34 8.79
N TYR A 389 37.16 0.75 9.31
CA TYR A 389 36.03 1.22 8.50
C TYR A 389 35.17 2.19 9.31
N THR A 390 34.45 2.98 8.58
CA THR A 390 33.44 3.89 9.13
C THR A 390 32.11 3.57 8.52
N GLU A 391 31.08 3.44 9.34
CA GLU A 391 29.67 3.29 8.94
C GLU A 391 28.91 4.55 9.33
N ALA A 392 28.21 5.14 8.39
CA ALA A 392 27.42 6.33 8.60
C ALA A 392 25.94 6.06 8.31
N THR A 393 25.08 6.41 9.24
CA THR A 393 23.64 6.35 9.10
C THR A 393 23.07 7.76 9.12
N ARG A 394 22.35 8.14 8.08
CA ARG A 394 21.64 9.41 8.01
C ARG A 394 20.32 9.30 8.73
N LYS A 395 20.00 10.29 9.54
CA LYS A 395 18.74 10.42 10.28
C LYS A 395 18.11 11.76 9.97
N LEU A 396 16.80 11.75 9.86
CA LEU A 396 16.01 12.93 9.58
C LEU A 396 14.88 13.05 10.61
N THR A 397 14.80 14.18 11.28
CA THR A 397 13.65 14.54 12.13
C THR A 397 12.80 15.53 11.37
N ILE A 398 11.52 15.23 11.20
CA ILE A 398 10.55 16.08 10.50
C ILE A 398 9.40 16.44 11.41
N ASN A 399 8.79 17.58 11.15
CA ASN A 399 7.62 18.05 11.88
C ASN A 399 6.47 18.30 10.90
N SER A 400 5.27 17.88 11.30
CA SER A 400 4.06 18.15 10.51
C SER A 400 3.68 19.62 10.55
N ASP A 401 2.85 20.04 9.61
CA ASP A 401 1.99 21.20 9.77
C ASP A 401 0.99 20.98 10.92
N TRP A 402 0.16 21.97 11.17
CA TRP A 402 -0.95 21.84 12.08
C TRP A 402 -2.02 20.92 11.48
N LEU A 403 -2.31 19.82 12.16
CA LEU A 403 -3.26 18.80 11.74
C LEU A 403 -4.56 18.87 12.53
N ASN A 404 -5.62 18.35 11.95
CA ASN A 404 -6.88 18.07 12.65
C ASN A 404 -6.89 16.65 13.25
N ASP A 405 -7.98 16.30 13.92
CA ASP A 405 -8.11 15.00 14.59
C ASP A 405 -8.16 13.84 13.59
N ASP A 406 -8.80 14.03 12.44
CA ASP A 406 -8.91 13.01 11.38
C ASP A 406 -7.55 12.77 10.70
N GLU A 407 -6.80 13.83 10.41
CA GLU A 407 -5.44 13.75 9.89
C GLU A 407 -4.50 13.07 10.90
N GLY A 408 -4.67 13.39 12.19
CA GLY A 408 -3.93 12.74 13.27
C GLY A 408 -4.25 11.25 13.37
N ALA A 409 -5.50 10.85 13.23
CA ALA A 409 -5.90 9.44 13.24
C ALA A 409 -5.33 8.69 12.02
N TRP A 410 -5.35 9.31 10.85
CA TRP A 410 -4.77 8.75 9.63
C TRP A 410 -3.25 8.55 9.72
N LEU A 411 -2.52 9.46 10.37
CA LEU A 411 -1.08 9.33 10.60
C LEU A 411 -0.70 8.11 11.45
N GLU A 412 -1.62 7.52 12.22
CA GLU A 412 -1.36 6.25 12.89
C GLU A 412 -0.95 5.14 11.91
N GLU A 413 -1.50 5.16 10.70
CA GLU A 413 -1.12 4.20 9.65
C GLU A 413 0.33 4.40 9.19
N LEU A 414 0.82 5.63 9.12
CA LEU A 414 2.23 5.90 8.82
C LEU A 414 3.16 5.27 9.86
N PHE A 415 2.87 5.44 11.16
CA PHE A 415 3.71 4.88 12.23
C PHE A 415 3.69 3.35 12.28
N THR A 416 2.63 2.72 11.80
CA THR A 416 2.48 1.26 11.77
C THR A 416 2.87 0.66 10.41
N SER A 417 3.18 1.49 9.43
CA SER A 417 3.56 1.05 8.09
C SER A 417 4.91 0.34 8.07
N THR A 418 4.98 -0.72 7.29
CA THR A 418 6.23 -1.46 7.03
C THR A 418 7.09 -0.83 5.94
N ASN A 419 6.48 -0.02 5.07
CA ASN A 419 7.13 0.60 3.92
C ASN A 419 6.87 2.10 3.92
N VAL A 420 7.92 2.88 4.09
CA VAL A 420 7.87 4.33 4.10
C VAL A 420 8.96 4.87 3.17
N HIS A 421 8.58 5.82 2.33
CA HIS A 421 9.47 6.46 1.37
C HIS A 421 9.45 7.98 1.56
N ILE A 422 10.63 8.59 1.42
CA ILE A 422 10.72 10.02 1.14
C ILE A 422 10.75 10.19 -0.37
N LEU A 423 9.86 11.01 -0.89
CA LEU A 423 9.83 11.39 -2.30
C LEU A 423 10.62 12.69 -2.47
N GLY A 424 11.76 12.59 -3.12
CA GLY A 424 12.60 13.72 -3.48
C GLY A 424 12.19 14.30 -4.83
N ASP A 425 12.70 15.48 -5.12
CA ASP A 425 12.50 16.08 -6.44
C ASP A 425 13.11 15.20 -7.54
N SER A 426 12.60 15.32 -8.75
CA SER A 426 13.09 14.57 -9.92
C SER A 426 12.94 13.05 -9.83
N ASN A 427 11.82 12.58 -9.29
CA ASN A 427 11.47 11.16 -9.28
C ASN A 427 12.44 10.27 -8.48
N ILE A 428 13.06 10.83 -7.44
CA ILE A 428 13.96 10.08 -6.56
C ILE A 428 13.20 9.60 -5.34
N VAL A 429 13.30 8.30 -5.06
CA VAL A 429 12.64 7.66 -3.93
C VAL A 429 13.70 7.16 -2.94
N TYR A 430 13.60 7.61 -1.71
CA TYR A 430 14.46 7.18 -0.62
C TYR A 430 13.68 6.31 0.36
N PRO A 431 13.96 5.01 0.46
CA PRO A 431 13.37 4.17 1.48
C PRO A 431 13.90 4.59 2.86
N VAL A 432 12.98 4.71 3.81
CA VAL A 432 13.28 5.11 5.20
C VAL A 432 12.58 4.21 6.20
N VAL A 433 13.09 4.21 7.42
CA VAL A 433 12.51 3.49 8.55
C VAL A 433 12.15 4.50 9.63
N ILE A 434 10.95 4.41 10.17
CA ILE A 434 10.54 5.19 11.34
C ILE A 434 11.22 4.61 12.58
N THR A 435 11.93 5.43 13.31
CA THR A 435 12.67 5.00 14.51
C THR A 435 11.87 5.20 15.80
N ASP A 436 10.77 5.93 15.74
CA ASP A 436 9.87 6.13 16.87
C ASP A 436 9.18 4.81 17.24
N LYS A 437 9.21 4.49 18.53
CA LYS A 437 8.65 3.23 19.07
C LYS A 437 7.25 3.38 19.64
N ALA A 438 6.72 4.59 19.67
CA ALA A 438 5.42 4.89 20.21
C ALA A 438 4.75 6.02 19.42
N TYR A 439 3.49 5.87 19.22
CA TYR A 439 2.60 6.91 18.69
C TYR A 439 1.59 7.30 19.75
N THR A 440 1.48 8.59 20.04
CA THR A 440 0.46 9.11 20.94
C THR A 440 -0.58 9.87 20.14
N LYS A 441 -1.78 9.30 20.03
CA LYS A 441 -2.89 9.99 19.40
C LYS A 441 -3.24 11.24 20.18
N LYS A 442 -3.09 12.38 19.53
CA LYS A 442 -3.45 13.69 20.09
C LYS A 442 -4.85 14.03 19.62
N THR A 443 -5.67 14.59 20.50
CA THR A 443 -7.00 15.07 20.19
C THR A 443 -7.09 16.55 20.49
N SER A 444 -7.80 17.31 19.66
CA SER A 444 -8.06 18.72 19.92
C SER A 444 -9.23 18.83 20.92
N VAL A 445 -9.00 19.55 22.00
CA VAL A 445 -10.09 19.93 22.91
C VAL A 445 -10.67 21.26 22.42
N ASN A 446 -11.94 21.27 22.07
CA ASN A 446 -12.68 22.47 21.63
C ASN A 446 -12.23 23.10 20.30
N ASN A 447 -11.75 22.33 19.33
CA ASN A 447 -11.34 22.78 17.99
C ASN A 447 -10.32 23.96 17.98
N LYS A 448 -9.66 24.25 19.10
CA LYS A 448 -8.71 25.36 19.25
C LYS A 448 -7.27 24.90 19.38
N VAL A 449 -7.04 23.65 19.71
CA VAL A 449 -5.70 23.08 19.86
C VAL A 449 -5.31 22.44 18.54
N LYS A 450 -4.34 23.02 17.90
CA LYS A 450 -3.74 22.49 16.67
C LYS A 450 -2.76 21.38 17.06
N ILE A 451 -2.81 20.27 16.32
CA ILE A 451 -2.00 19.09 16.56
C ILE A 451 -0.76 19.16 15.68
N GLN A 452 0.40 18.87 16.24
CA GLN A 452 1.65 18.70 15.52
C GLN A 452 2.31 17.38 15.91
N TYR A 453 2.91 16.70 14.94
CA TYR A 453 3.70 15.49 15.15
C TYR A 453 5.13 15.71 14.71
N THR A 454 6.05 15.18 15.50
CA THR A 454 7.46 15.05 15.17
C THR A 454 7.72 13.59 14.87
N ILE A 455 8.40 13.30 13.76
CA ILE A 455 8.72 11.94 13.32
C ILE A 455 10.22 11.84 13.11
N ASN A 456 10.81 10.78 13.65
CA ASN A 456 12.22 10.48 13.49
C ASN A 456 12.37 9.34 12.46
N LEU A 457 13.13 9.62 11.42
CA LEU A 457 13.38 8.73 10.29
C LEU A 457 14.87 8.39 10.21
N GLU A 458 15.15 7.19 9.73
CA GLU A 458 16.49 6.75 9.36
C GLU A 458 16.47 6.28 7.91
N TYR A 459 17.45 6.73 7.10
CA TYR A 459 17.57 6.23 5.73
C TYR A 459 17.94 4.74 5.76
N ALA A 460 17.23 3.93 4.98
CA ALA A 460 17.43 2.48 4.97
C ALA A 460 18.83 2.08 4.46
N ASN A 461 19.39 2.92 3.58
CA ASN A 461 20.71 2.69 2.99
C ASN A 461 21.81 3.34 3.83
N LYS A 462 22.69 2.52 4.38
CA LYS A 462 23.87 2.97 5.12
C LYS A 462 25.04 3.23 4.19
N VAL A 463 25.81 4.25 4.51
CA VAL A 463 27.06 4.53 3.84
C VAL A 463 28.20 3.88 4.62
N ARG A 464 28.91 2.95 4.01
CA ARG A 464 30.11 2.35 4.57
C ARG A 464 31.31 2.79 3.74
N THR A 465 32.33 3.34 4.40
CA THR A 465 33.58 3.68 3.78
C THR A 465 34.69 2.81 4.35
N ASN A 466 35.48 2.18 3.47
CA ASN A 466 36.71 1.52 3.81
C ASN A 466 37.82 2.50 3.52
N SER A 467 38.78 2.61 4.43
CA SER A 467 40.02 3.38 4.23
C SER A 467 41.10 2.52 3.57
#